data_2359e479fc585d74f3bd545ef9baeaeb
#
_entry.id   2359e479fc585d74f3bd545ef9baeaeb
#
_cell.length_a   1.000
_cell.length_b   1.000
_cell.length_c   1.000
_cell.angle_alpha   90.00
_cell.angle_beta   90.00
_cell.angle_gamma   90.00
#
_symmetry.space_group_name_H-M   'P 1'
#
loop_
_entity.id
_entity.type
_entity.pdbx_description
1 polymer ?
#
loop_
_entity_poly.entity_id
_entity_poly.type
_entity_poly.pdbx_seq_one_letter_code
_entity_poly.pdbx_strand_id
1 'polypeptide(L)'
;MNLTDPPFGCPSPPGMAQAEWSARQDLALAYRLFDQFGWHELIYNHITVRVPDEEGRFLINPFGLMYREITASNLVKIDVEGRVLSTPSSRINPAGFVVHAAVHSCRADAHAVIHSHTMPSLSPSRYQSYSGSLPER
;
A
#
# COMPACT_ATOMS: atom_id res chain seq x y z
N MET A 1 25.51 16.74 -1.53
CA MET A 1 24.30 15.95 -1.78
C MET A 1 23.51 15.96 -0.48
N ASN A 2 22.41 16.71 -0.41
CA ASN A 2 21.62 16.81 0.81
C ASN A 2 20.83 15.50 0.94
N LEU A 3 20.93 14.84 2.09
CA LEU A 3 20.19 13.58 2.38
C LEU A 3 18.64 13.77 2.44
N THR A 4 18.17 15.00 2.25
CA THR A 4 16.75 15.37 2.19
C THR A 4 16.20 15.43 0.76
N ASP A 5 17.05 15.35 -0.26
CA ASP A 5 16.59 15.30 -1.64
C ASP A 5 16.14 13.88 -1.97
N PRO A 6 14.92 13.69 -2.50
CA PRO A 6 14.44 12.37 -2.87
C PRO A 6 15.35 11.76 -3.94
N PRO A 7 15.71 10.48 -3.83
CA PRO A 7 16.70 9.83 -4.70
C PRO A 7 16.33 9.83 -6.20
N PHE A 8 15.13 10.23 -6.57
CA PHE A 8 14.63 10.23 -7.94
C PHE A 8 14.11 11.59 -8.45
N GLY A 9 14.45 12.69 -7.78
CA GLY A 9 14.44 14.08 -8.23
C GLY A 9 13.39 14.60 -9.21
N CYS A 10 12.33 13.86 -9.52
CA CYS A 10 11.26 14.36 -10.38
C CYS A 10 10.34 15.30 -9.59
N PRO A 11 10.11 16.52 -10.09
CA PRO A 11 9.21 17.45 -9.44
C PRO A 11 7.78 16.91 -9.38
N SER A 12 7.06 17.27 -8.32
CA SER A 12 5.66 16.88 -8.18
C SER A 12 4.79 17.56 -9.25
N PRO A 13 3.71 16.90 -9.69
CA PRO A 13 2.69 17.52 -10.52
C PRO A 13 2.11 18.79 -9.85
N PRO A 14 1.64 19.77 -10.64
CA PRO A 14 0.99 20.95 -10.08
C PRO A 14 -0.15 20.60 -9.12
N GLY A 15 -0.16 21.22 -7.95
CA GLY A 15 -1.18 21.01 -6.92
C GLY A 15 -0.97 19.80 -6.00
N MET A 16 0.12 19.04 -6.16
CA MET A 16 0.47 17.92 -5.29
C MET A 16 1.72 18.27 -4.46
N ALA A 17 1.67 17.96 -3.16
CA ALA A 17 2.82 18.14 -2.28
C ALA A 17 3.98 17.22 -2.71
N GLN A 18 5.23 17.72 -2.62
CA GLN A 18 6.41 16.93 -2.99
C GLN A 18 6.54 15.65 -2.15
N ALA A 19 6.18 15.71 -0.86
CA ALA A 19 6.22 14.55 0.03
C ALA A 19 5.22 13.45 -0.41
N GLU A 20 4.00 13.83 -0.82
CA GLU A 20 3.04 12.89 -1.39
C GLU A 20 3.57 12.29 -2.70
N TRP A 21 4.15 13.11 -3.58
CA TRP A 21 4.70 12.63 -4.84
C TRP A 21 5.84 11.63 -4.63
N SER A 22 6.74 11.88 -3.68
CA SER A 22 7.80 10.94 -3.32
C SER A 22 7.23 9.62 -2.81
N ALA A 23 6.24 9.67 -1.91
CA ALA A 23 5.57 8.45 -1.42
C ALA A 23 4.89 7.66 -2.54
N ARG A 24 4.32 8.34 -3.54
CA ARG A 24 3.75 7.70 -4.75
C ARG A 24 4.81 7.02 -5.60
N GLN A 25 5.96 7.64 -5.77
CA GLN A 25 7.08 7.07 -6.52
C GLN A 25 7.62 5.82 -5.83
N ASP A 26 7.84 5.88 -4.52
CA ASP A 26 8.32 4.74 -3.72
C ASP A 26 7.33 3.58 -3.74
N LEU A 27 6.03 3.87 -3.60
CA LEU A 27 4.98 2.85 -3.65
C LEU A 27 4.88 2.21 -5.04
N ALA A 28 4.95 3.01 -6.10
CA ALA A 28 4.95 2.48 -7.47
C ALA A 28 6.18 1.60 -7.74
N LEU A 29 7.34 1.99 -7.21
CA LEU A 29 8.55 1.17 -7.28
C LEU A 29 8.37 -0.16 -6.52
N ALA A 30 7.79 -0.13 -5.32
CA ALA A 30 7.48 -1.33 -4.56
C ALA A 30 6.60 -2.30 -5.35
N TYR A 31 5.52 -1.82 -5.99
CA TYR A 31 4.66 -2.64 -6.85
C TYR A 31 5.45 -3.31 -7.98
N ARG A 32 6.34 -2.58 -8.64
CA ARG A 32 7.18 -3.11 -9.73
C ARG A 32 8.18 -4.15 -9.24
N LEU A 33 8.77 -3.95 -8.06
CA LEU A 33 9.65 -4.93 -7.44
C LEU A 33 8.90 -6.22 -7.09
N PHE A 34 7.70 -6.11 -6.54
CA PHE A 34 6.85 -7.27 -6.24
C PHE A 34 6.44 -8.01 -7.52
N ASP A 35 6.16 -7.29 -8.61
CA ASP A 35 5.91 -7.92 -9.92
C ASP A 35 7.15 -8.67 -10.42
N GLN A 36 8.33 -8.04 -10.34
CA GLN A 36 9.61 -8.62 -10.76
C GLN A 36 9.96 -9.90 -9.98
N PHE A 37 9.65 -9.94 -8.67
CA PHE A 37 9.89 -11.12 -7.84
C PHE A 37 8.76 -12.16 -7.90
N GLY A 38 7.69 -11.90 -8.63
CA GLY A 38 6.52 -12.78 -8.69
C GLY A 38 5.76 -12.87 -7.35
N TRP A 39 5.81 -11.82 -6.53
CA TRP A 39 5.17 -11.76 -5.21
C TRP A 39 3.76 -11.18 -5.28
N HIS A 40 3.04 -11.49 -6.32
CA HIS A 40 1.67 -11.05 -6.54
C HIS A 40 0.78 -12.19 -7.01
N GLU A 41 -0.51 -12.06 -6.78
CA GLU A 41 -1.54 -12.95 -7.31
C GLU A 41 -2.54 -12.12 -8.11
N LEU A 42 -2.31 -12.02 -9.43
CA LEU A 42 -3.13 -11.23 -10.35
C LEU A 42 -3.39 -9.81 -9.82
N ILE A 43 -4.67 -9.47 -9.57
CA ILE A 43 -5.13 -8.17 -9.10
C ILE A 43 -5.57 -8.18 -7.62
N TYR A 44 -5.34 -9.30 -6.92
CA TYR A 44 -5.91 -9.51 -5.58
C TYR A 44 -5.03 -9.01 -4.44
N ASN A 45 -3.75 -8.81 -4.68
CA ASN A 45 -2.83 -8.25 -3.70
C ASN A 45 -2.83 -6.72 -3.73
N HIS A 46 -2.43 -6.11 -2.63
CA HIS A 46 -2.38 -4.66 -2.51
C HIS A 46 -1.36 -4.23 -1.46
N ILE A 47 -0.84 -3.03 -1.66
CA ILE A 47 0.09 -2.37 -0.75
C ILE A 47 -0.49 -0.98 -0.50
N THR A 48 -0.50 -0.54 0.76
CA THR A 48 -0.87 0.83 1.12
C THR A 48 0.26 1.53 1.83
N VAL A 49 0.35 2.84 1.63
CA VAL A 49 1.31 3.72 2.30
C VAL A 49 0.55 4.95 2.80
N ARG A 50 0.90 5.42 4.01
CA ARG A 50 0.38 6.70 4.53
C ARG A 50 0.83 7.85 3.65
N VAL A 51 -0.05 8.81 3.43
CA VAL A 51 0.33 10.09 2.82
C VAL A 51 1.09 10.90 3.88
N PRO A 52 2.32 11.36 3.59
CA PRO A 52 3.05 12.20 4.53
C PRO A 52 2.28 13.49 4.83
N ASP A 53 2.34 13.92 6.09
CA ASP A 53 1.72 15.15 6.60
C ASP A 53 0.18 15.22 6.46
N GLU A 54 -0.47 14.13 6.06
CA GLU A 54 -1.93 14.02 5.96
C GLU A 54 -2.45 12.86 6.81
N GLU A 55 -2.90 13.15 8.02
CA GLU A 55 -3.44 12.13 8.92
C GLU A 55 -4.69 11.46 8.32
N GLY A 56 -4.77 10.13 8.46
CA GLY A 56 -5.90 9.35 7.96
C GLY A 56 -6.00 9.25 6.44
N ARG A 57 -4.91 9.56 5.71
CA ARG A 57 -4.85 9.45 4.25
C ARG A 57 -3.87 8.37 3.83
N PHE A 58 -4.22 7.63 2.79
CA PHE A 58 -3.43 6.49 2.29
C PHE A 58 -3.39 6.49 0.77
N LEU A 59 -2.31 5.93 0.24
CA LEU A 59 -2.18 5.58 -1.17
C LEU A 59 -2.39 4.08 -1.34
N ILE A 60 -3.10 3.69 -2.39
CA ILE A 60 -3.37 2.29 -2.77
C ILE A 60 -3.40 2.16 -4.29
N ASN A 61 -3.20 0.96 -4.82
CA ASN A 61 -3.36 0.69 -6.25
C ASN A 61 -4.85 0.78 -6.68
N PRO A 62 -5.12 1.25 -7.90
CA PRO A 62 -6.45 1.11 -8.50
C PRO A 62 -6.80 -0.36 -8.69
N PHE A 63 -8.05 -0.72 -8.41
CA PHE A 63 -8.53 -2.08 -8.60
C PHE A 63 -8.61 -2.45 -10.08
N GLY A 64 -8.17 -3.65 -10.40
CA GLY A 64 -8.20 -4.19 -11.77
C GLY A 64 -6.90 -4.03 -12.55
N LEU A 65 -5.91 -3.32 -12.00
CA LEU A 65 -4.58 -3.21 -12.60
C LEU A 65 -3.61 -4.24 -12.00
N MET A 66 -2.77 -4.79 -12.87
CA MET A 66 -1.63 -5.64 -12.46
C MET A 66 -0.54 -4.76 -11.84
N TYR A 67 0.30 -5.34 -11.00
CA TYR A 67 1.38 -4.60 -10.32
C TYR A 67 2.33 -3.87 -11.28
N ARG A 68 2.65 -4.46 -12.43
CA ARG A 68 3.46 -3.82 -13.49
C ARG A 68 2.82 -2.60 -14.13
N GLU A 69 1.50 -2.43 -13.99
CA GLU A 69 0.74 -1.30 -14.56
C GLU A 69 0.62 -0.13 -13.58
N ILE A 70 1.08 -0.33 -12.31
CA ILE A 70 1.02 0.70 -11.30
C ILE A 70 2.11 1.74 -11.52
N THR A 71 1.71 3.00 -11.49
CA THR A 71 2.57 4.18 -11.62
C THR A 71 2.28 5.17 -10.49
N ALA A 72 3.21 6.08 -10.22
CA ALA A 72 3.01 7.13 -9.22
C ALA A 72 1.75 7.97 -9.49
N SER A 73 1.42 8.20 -10.77
CA SER A 73 0.30 9.03 -11.19
C SER A 73 -1.06 8.32 -11.12
N ASN A 74 -1.11 6.98 -11.24
CA ASN A 74 -2.38 6.26 -11.17
C ASN A 74 -2.75 5.72 -9.79
N LEU A 75 -1.85 5.83 -8.81
CA LEU A 75 -2.16 5.50 -7.41
C LEU A 75 -3.34 6.34 -6.91
N VAL A 76 -4.20 5.71 -6.14
CA VAL A 76 -5.44 6.31 -5.61
C VAL A 76 -5.18 6.78 -4.19
N LYS A 77 -5.52 8.05 -3.88
CA LYS A 77 -5.54 8.56 -2.51
C LYS A 77 -6.93 8.36 -1.92
N ILE A 78 -6.99 7.76 -0.73
CA ILE A 78 -8.21 7.43 0.00
C ILE A 78 -8.11 7.89 1.46
N ASP A 79 -9.25 7.97 2.14
CA ASP A 79 -9.30 8.15 3.59
C ASP A 79 -9.60 6.83 4.34
N VAL A 80 -9.68 6.92 5.66
CA VAL A 80 -9.95 5.77 6.54
C VAL A 80 -11.34 5.15 6.32
N GLU A 81 -12.27 5.88 5.75
CA GLU A 81 -13.61 5.41 5.38
C GLU A 81 -13.66 4.81 3.96
N GLY A 82 -12.56 4.84 3.23
CA GLY A 82 -12.46 4.31 1.87
C GLY A 82 -12.97 5.27 0.79
N ARG A 83 -13.19 6.53 1.12
CA ARG A 83 -13.58 7.54 0.12
C ARG A 83 -12.39 7.89 -0.75
N VAL A 84 -12.59 7.87 -2.06
CA VAL A 84 -11.57 8.26 -3.02
C VAL A 84 -11.44 9.78 -3.04
N LEU A 85 -10.22 10.28 -2.83
CA LEU A 85 -9.90 11.70 -2.72
C LEU A 85 -9.17 12.25 -3.95
N SER A 86 -8.60 11.38 -4.78
CA SER A 86 -7.82 11.81 -5.94
C SER A 86 -8.64 11.80 -7.23
N THR A 87 -8.84 10.66 -7.85
CA THR A 87 -9.52 10.55 -9.15
C THR A 87 -10.89 9.90 -8.94
N PRO A 88 -12.00 10.63 -9.11
CA PRO A 88 -13.35 10.11 -8.80
C PRO A 88 -13.76 8.84 -9.56
N SER A 89 -13.18 8.59 -10.72
CA SER A 89 -13.44 7.38 -11.53
C SER A 89 -12.63 6.16 -11.07
N SER A 90 -11.66 6.33 -10.18
CA SER A 90 -10.84 5.23 -9.67
C SER A 90 -11.64 4.38 -8.70
N ARG A 91 -11.47 3.06 -8.82
CA ARG A 91 -12.04 2.08 -7.88
C ARG A 91 -10.91 1.45 -7.08
N ILE A 92 -11.19 1.12 -5.84
CA ILE A 92 -10.30 0.33 -4.97
C ILE A 92 -10.94 -1.02 -4.69
N ASN A 93 -10.14 -2.00 -4.24
CA ASN A 93 -10.66 -3.28 -3.77
C ASN A 93 -11.25 -3.09 -2.35
N PRO A 94 -12.59 -3.19 -2.16
CA PRO A 94 -13.18 -2.97 -0.84
C PRO A 94 -12.70 -3.96 0.21
N ALA A 95 -12.53 -5.24 -0.15
CA ALA A 95 -12.09 -6.28 0.77
C ALA A 95 -10.66 -6.03 1.28
N GLY A 96 -9.76 -5.61 0.38
CA GLY A 96 -8.40 -5.26 0.76
C GLY A 96 -8.32 -4.00 1.61
N PHE A 97 -9.11 -3.00 1.27
CA PHE A 97 -9.14 -1.74 2.01
C PHE A 97 -9.46 -1.92 3.50
N VAL A 98 -10.49 -2.72 3.84
CA VAL A 98 -10.95 -2.89 5.24
C VAL A 98 -9.82 -3.35 6.16
N VAL A 99 -9.05 -4.35 5.74
CA VAL A 99 -7.93 -4.87 6.53
C VAL A 99 -6.82 -3.82 6.70
N HIS A 100 -6.45 -3.15 5.62
CA HIS A 100 -5.41 -2.12 5.66
C HIS A 100 -5.83 -0.90 6.50
N ALA A 101 -7.08 -0.45 6.37
CA ALA A 101 -7.63 0.64 7.19
C ALA A 101 -7.59 0.30 8.68
N ALA A 102 -7.96 -0.94 9.05
CA ALA A 102 -7.91 -1.39 10.44
C ALA A 102 -6.47 -1.35 10.99
N VAL A 103 -5.48 -1.87 10.25
CA VAL A 103 -4.08 -1.82 10.66
C VAL A 103 -3.60 -0.38 10.80
N HIS A 104 -3.85 0.46 9.81
CA HIS A 104 -3.45 1.87 9.86
C HIS A 104 -4.13 2.64 11.00
N SER A 105 -5.37 2.31 11.36
CA SER A 105 -6.08 2.95 12.47
C SER A 105 -5.54 2.52 13.84
N CYS A 106 -5.11 1.26 13.98
CA CYS A 106 -4.62 0.71 15.25
C CYS A 106 -3.12 0.90 15.47
N ARG A 107 -2.33 1.15 14.40
CA ARG A 107 -0.87 1.18 14.43
C ARG A 107 -0.37 2.46 13.78
N ALA A 108 -0.21 3.51 14.57
CA ALA A 108 0.31 4.81 14.09
C ALA A 108 1.74 4.70 13.53
N ASP A 109 2.51 3.73 14.00
CA ASP A 109 3.86 3.40 13.56
C ASP A 109 3.91 2.59 12.23
N ALA A 110 2.78 2.05 11.77
CA ALA A 110 2.71 1.35 10.49
C ALA A 110 2.59 2.35 9.33
N HIS A 111 3.71 2.71 8.72
CA HIS A 111 3.74 3.60 7.55
C HIS A 111 3.23 2.93 6.29
N ALA A 112 3.49 1.62 6.14
CA ALA A 112 3.05 0.80 5.02
C ALA A 112 2.40 -0.49 5.52
N VAL A 113 1.42 -0.99 4.77
CA VAL A 113 0.81 -2.31 4.99
C VAL A 113 0.84 -3.07 3.67
N ILE A 114 1.29 -4.32 3.72
CA ILE A 114 1.45 -5.17 2.54
C ILE A 114 0.62 -6.43 2.72
N HIS A 115 -0.22 -6.73 1.73
CA HIS A 115 -0.93 -7.99 1.61
C HIS A 115 -0.37 -8.77 0.41
N SER A 116 0.19 -9.95 0.67
CA SER A 116 0.69 -10.83 -0.38
C SER A 116 0.30 -12.28 -0.09
N HIS A 117 0.25 -13.12 -1.14
CA HIS A 117 -0.06 -14.55 -1.04
C HIS A 117 1.17 -15.43 -1.32
N THR A 118 2.36 -14.90 -1.19
CA THR A 118 3.58 -15.70 -1.37
C THR A 118 3.69 -16.79 -0.31
N MET A 119 4.28 -17.92 -0.66
CA MET A 119 4.50 -19.02 0.30
C MET A 119 5.23 -18.57 1.58
N PRO A 120 6.28 -17.73 1.51
CA PRO A 120 6.92 -17.19 2.72
C PRO A 120 6.01 -16.32 3.59
N SER A 121 5.08 -15.56 3.00
CA SER A 121 4.15 -14.72 3.77
C SER A 121 2.97 -15.50 4.37
N LEU A 122 2.56 -16.59 3.73
CA LEU A 122 1.49 -17.46 4.24
C LEU A 122 1.96 -18.33 5.41
N SER A 123 3.22 -18.71 5.43
CA SER A 123 3.78 -19.62 6.46
C SER A 123 3.64 -19.07 7.89
N PRO A 124 4.01 -17.83 8.23
CA PRO A 124 3.83 -17.28 9.57
C PRO A 124 2.37 -17.18 10.01
N SER A 125 1.46 -16.80 9.09
CA SER A 125 0.03 -16.67 9.41
C SER A 125 -0.59 -18.01 9.77
N ARG A 126 -0.17 -19.09 9.12
CA ARG A 126 -0.63 -20.45 9.44
C ARG A 126 -0.07 -20.94 10.77
N TYR A 127 1.16 -20.58 11.10
CA TYR A 127 1.79 -20.99 12.35
C TYR A 127 1.13 -20.31 13.58
N GLN A 128 0.80 -19.04 13.51
CA GLN A 128 0.11 -18.33 14.59
C GLN A 128 -1.31 -18.87 14.86
N SER A 129 -2.03 -19.31 13.85
CA SER A 129 -3.35 -19.91 14.06
C SER A 129 -3.28 -21.30 14.71
N TYR A 130 -2.13 -22.00 14.65
CA TYR A 130 -1.93 -23.30 15.27
C TYR A 130 -1.47 -23.21 16.73
N SER A 131 -0.75 -22.18 17.12
CA SER A 131 -0.25 -22.02 18.48
C SER A 131 -1.30 -21.53 19.50
N GLY A 132 -2.46 -21.08 19.04
CA GLY A 132 -3.58 -20.65 19.89
C GLY A 132 -4.51 -21.75 20.38
N SER A 133 -4.27 -23.04 20.04
CA SER A 133 -5.21 -24.13 20.29
C SER A 133 -4.62 -25.33 21.06
N LEU A 134 -3.51 -25.15 21.79
CA LEU A 134 -3.05 -26.20 22.71
C LEU A 134 -3.79 -26.02 24.04
N PRO A 135 -4.65 -26.95 24.46
CA PRO A 135 -5.24 -26.94 25.80
C PRO A 135 -4.12 -27.15 26.82
N GLU A 136 -4.08 -26.29 27.82
CA GLU A 136 -3.25 -26.51 29.02
C GLU A 136 -3.64 -27.87 29.62
N ARG A 137 -2.64 -28.71 29.86
CA ARG A 137 -2.77 -29.95 30.60
C ARG A 137 -2.48 -29.71 32.07
#